data_1a5ccf6d05552d8cce465090d1301940
#
_entry.id   1a5ccf6d05552d8cce465090d1301940
#
_cell.length_a   1.000
_cell.length_b   1.000
_cell.length_c   1.000
_cell.angle_alpha   90.00
_cell.angle_beta   90.00
_cell.angle_gamma   90.00
#
_symmetry.space_group_name_H-M   'P 1'
#
loop_
_entity.id
_entity.type
_entity.pdbx_description
1 polymer ?
#
loop_
_entity_poly.entity_id
_entity_poly.type
_entity_poly.pdbx_seq_one_letter_code
_entity_poly.pdbx_strand_id
1 'polypeptide(L)'
;MKIRIASRTSPLAIFQTKEVIRSIESLNEGHECEIIKIESDGDLTDKPLFEIGGKGLFVSKLEKSLSKNEADIAVHSLKDVPTELAPPGWRKFEIVAMLPREDFRDVILLKESIKFHDLKDGSKIATSGPRRKAQLLAINPKFEIIPIRGNIETRINKLINEDLDGLIVAKAAMNRLKIEYPNVYIFSEKEMLPAASQGVIGIQIFMGDPRRKELINILTKINHEDTFQTVSQERIIVGYLEGDCLSPISVLCQKSKNNFKLKVRVSNHNGTEVINEEVTFGEGGSGSLRDLQQRLAYGGARELIKKNDN
;
A
#
# COMPACT_ATOMS: atom_id res chain seq x y z
N MET A 1 14.63 10.44 -24.91
CA MET A 1 15.50 10.14 -23.73
C MET A 1 15.36 8.68 -23.38
N LYS A 2 16.46 7.98 -23.04
CA LYS A 2 16.39 6.63 -22.46
C LYS A 2 16.18 6.72 -20.94
N ILE A 3 15.16 6.01 -20.43
CA ILE A 3 14.78 5.99 -19.01
C ILE A 3 14.89 4.56 -18.47
N ARG A 4 15.78 4.36 -17.51
CA ARG A 4 15.99 3.08 -16.83
C ARG A 4 15.10 3.00 -15.60
N ILE A 5 14.27 1.97 -15.52
CA ILE A 5 13.22 1.84 -14.52
C ILE A 5 13.53 0.66 -13.59
N ALA A 6 13.88 0.95 -12.36
CA ALA A 6 14.04 -0.06 -11.32
C ALA A 6 12.69 -0.69 -10.96
N SER A 7 12.61 -2.00 -11.02
CA SER A 7 11.42 -2.79 -10.70
C SER A 7 11.80 -4.05 -9.93
N ARG A 8 10.95 -4.44 -8.97
CA ARG A 8 11.03 -5.79 -8.40
C ARG A 8 10.70 -6.84 -9.46
N THR A 9 11.09 -8.10 -9.20
CA THR A 9 10.94 -9.20 -10.15
C THR A 9 9.57 -9.89 -10.12
N SER A 10 8.72 -9.61 -9.10
CA SER A 10 7.41 -10.24 -8.99
C SER A 10 6.49 -9.90 -10.17
N PRO A 11 5.58 -10.83 -10.59
CA PRO A 11 4.64 -10.57 -11.69
C PRO A 11 3.86 -9.27 -11.54
N LEU A 12 3.39 -8.94 -10.32
CA LEU A 12 2.68 -7.70 -10.03
C LEU A 12 3.57 -6.47 -10.22
N ALA A 13 4.82 -6.50 -9.75
CA ALA A 13 5.74 -5.37 -9.90
C ALA A 13 6.09 -5.11 -11.37
N ILE A 14 6.33 -6.17 -12.14
CA ILE A 14 6.57 -6.06 -13.59
C ILE A 14 5.35 -5.51 -14.32
N PHE A 15 4.14 -5.96 -13.95
CA PHE A 15 2.91 -5.39 -14.52
C PHE A 15 2.82 -3.89 -14.24
N GLN A 16 3.03 -3.47 -12.99
CA GLN A 16 2.99 -2.06 -12.58
C GLN A 16 4.04 -1.23 -13.32
N THR A 17 5.24 -1.76 -13.51
CA THR A 17 6.29 -1.09 -14.28
C THR A 17 5.90 -0.92 -15.74
N LYS A 18 5.28 -1.93 -16.36
CA LYS A 18 4.76 -1.84 -17.73
C LYS A 18 3.63 -0.80 -17.87
N GLU A 19 2.80 -0.58 -16.85
CA GLU A 19 1.80 0.48 -16.84
C GLU A 19 2.47 1.86 -16.88
N VAL A 20 3.54 2.06 -16.08
CA VAL A 20 4.33 3.31 -16.11
C VAL A 20 4.97 3.52 -17.48
N ILE A 21 5.56 2.47 -18.08
CA ILE A 21 6.15 2.54 -19.42
C ILE A 21 5.10 2.98 -20.44
N ARG A 22 3.93 2.36 -20.48
CA ARG A 22 2.84 2.73 -21.39
C ARG A 22 2.42 4.18 -21.21
N SER A 23 2.34 4.67 -19.96
CA SER A 23 2.01 6.05 -19.68
C SER A 23 3.07 7.03 -20.20
N ILE A 24 4.36 6.70 -20.07
CA ILE A 24 5.46 7.53 -20.62
C ILE A 24 5.45 7.49 -22.16
N GLU A 25 5.32 6.32 -22.76
CA GLU A 25 5.29 6.14 -24.21
C GLU A 25 4.08 6.84 -24.85
N SER A 26 2.94 6.89 -24.15
CA SER A 26 1.73 7.60 -24.64
C SER A 26 1.90 9.11 -24.78
N LEU A 27 2.94 9.70 -24.20
CA LEU A 27 3.28 11.11 -24.40
C LEU A 27 3.77 11.40 -25.84
N ASN A 28 4.22 10.37 -26.57
CA ASN A 28 4.75 10.47 -27.93
C ASN A 28 5.96 11.43 -28.08
N GLU A 29 6.76 11.56 -27.02
CA GLU A 29 7.94 12.46 -26.98
C GLU A 29 9.26 11.71 -27.29
N GLY A 30 9.20 10.50 -27.84
CA GLY A 30 10.38 9.71 -28.22
C GLY A 30 11.20 9.21 -27.02
N HIS A 31 10.54 8.94 -25.90
CA HIS A 31 11.18 8.32 -24.74
C HIS A 31 11.26 6.80 -24.93
N GLU A 32 12.42 6.23 -24.61
CA GLU A 32 12.66 4.77 -24.58
C GLU A 32 12.79 4.31 -23.13
N CYS A 33 12.06 3.26 -22.76
CA CYS A 33 12.06 2.75 -21.40
C CYS A 33 12.73 1.37 -21.33
N GLU A 34 13.58 1.17 -20.31
CA GLU A 34 14.26 -0.11 -20.04
C GLU A 34 13.99 -0.54 -18.59
N ILE A 35 13.58 -1.79 -18.38
CA ILE A 35 13.33 -2.35 -17.04
C ILE A 35 14.64 -2.90 -16.46
N ILE A 36 15.07 -2.35 -15.32
CA ILE A 36 16.15 -2.88 -14.49
C ILE A 36 15.51 -3.74 -13.38
N LYS A 37 15.61 -5.06 -13.51
CA LYS A 37 15.04 -6.00 -12.54
C LYS A 37 15.94 -6.11 -11.32
N ILE A 38 15.35 -5.90 -10.13
CA ILE A 38 16.05 -5.92 -8.84
C ILE A 38 15.32 -6.88 -7.90
N GLU A 39 16.03 -7.88 -7.39
CA GLU A 39 15.53 -8.76 -6.34
C GLU A 39 15.60 -8.06 -4.98
N SER A 40 14.46 -7.87 -4.33
CA SER A 40 14.42 -7.28 -2.99
C SER A 40 14.70 -8.33 -1.91
N ASP A 41 15.19 -7.88 -0.73
CA ASP A 41 15.42 -8.79 0.40
C ASP A 41 14.13 -9.47 0.87
N GLY A 42 13.00 -8.79 0.72
CA GLY A 42 11.69 -9.36 1.01
C GLY A 42 11.24 -10.46 0.04
N ASP A 43 11.82 -10.52 -1.17
CA ASP A 43 11.55 -11.58 -2.16
C ASP A 43 12.40 -12.84 -1.91
N LEU A 44 13.55 -12.70 -1.23
CA LEU A 44 14.54 -13.75 -1.01
C LEU A 44 14.33 -14.58 0.25
N THR A 45 13.34 -14.27 1.06
CA THR A 45 13.15 -14.92 2.37
C THR A 45 11.70 -15.31 2.62
N ASP A 46 11.51 -16.50 3.19
CA ASP A 46 10.20 -16.99 3.65
C ASP A 46 9.88 -16.63 5.11
N LYS A 47 10.85 -16.01 5.83
CA LYS A 47 10.64 -15.61 7.22
C LYS A 47 9.55 -14.54 7.33
N PRO A 48 8.74 -14.52 8.40
CA PRO A 48 7.77 -13.48 8.65
C PRO A 48 8.40 -12.07 8.62
N LEU A 49 7.66 -11.07 8.10
CA LEU A 49 8.18 -9.70 7.92
C LEU A 49 8.66 -9.07 9.24
N PHE A 50 8.03 -9.41 10.36
CA PHE A 50 8.39 -8.89 11.68
C PHE A 50 9.75 -9.41 12.19
N GLU A 51 10.22 -10.57 11.71
CA GLU A 51 11.53 -11.13 12.07
C GLU A 51 12.69 -10.52 11.29
N ILE A 52 12.43 -9.92 10.14
CA ILE A 52 13.47 -9.45 9.21
C ILE A 52 13.78 -7.96 9.41
N GLY A 53 12.95 -7.24 10.20
CA GLY A 53 13.07 -5.79 10.37
C GLY A 53 12.32 -5.03 9.27
N GLY A 54 11.21 -4.37 9.63
CA GLY A 54 10.13 -3.99 8.72
C GLY A 54 10.35 -2.85 7.75
N LYS A 55 11.24 -1.86 8.00
CA LYS A 55 11.27 -0.64 7.17
C LYS A 55 12.11 -0.82 5.91
N GLY A 56 11.47 -0.69 4.74
CA GLY A 56 12.18 -0.56 3.46
C GLY A 56 12.66 -1.86 2.80
N LEU A 57 12.32 -3.05 3.31
CA LEU A 57 12.76 -4.34 2.74
C LEU A 57 12.52 -4.49 1.24
N PHE A 58 11.42 -3.91 0.75
CA PHE A 58 11.04 -3.95 -0.66
C PHE A 58 11.52 -2.74 -1.47
N VAL A 59 12.05 -1.72 -0.81
CA VAL A 59 12.35 -0.41 -1.37
C VAL A 59 13.85 -0.11 -1.40
N SER A 60 14.58 -0.50 -0.35
CA SER A 60 15.99 -0.12 -0.14
C SER A 60 16.93 -0.47 -1.29
N LYS A 61 16.76 -1.62 -1.93
CA LYS A 61 17.61 -2.00 -3.09
C LYS A 61 17.29 -1.18 -4.34
N LEU A 62 16.01 -0.82 -4.54
CA LEU A 62 15.61 0.07 -5.64
C LEU A 62 16.17 1.48 -5.41
N GLU A 63 16.06 2.02 -4.20
CA GLU A 63 16.63 3.31 -3.83
C GLU A 63 18.16 3.31 -3.95
N LYS A 64 18.81 2.21 -3.58
CA LYS A 64 20.26 2.05 -3.78
C LYS A 64 20.63 2.11 -5.26
N SER A 65 19.86 1.50 -6.16
CA SER A 65 20.13 1.56 -7.59
C SER A 65 19.94 2.96 -8.15
N LEU A 66 18.92 3.71 -7.67
CA LEU A 66 18.74 5.12 -8.02
C LEU A 66 19.94 5.96 -7.57
N SER A 67 20.39 5.82 -6.32
CA SER A 67 21.50 6.60 -5.77
C SER A 67 22.85 6.29 -6.41
N LYS A 68 23.00 5.11 -7.02
CA LYS A 68 24.19 4.70 -7.77
C LYS A 68 24.12 5.01 -9.26
N ASN A 69 23.03 5.66 -9.71
CA ASN A 69 22.78 5.93 -11.13
C ASN A 69 22.74 4.64 -11.98
N GLU A 70 22.30 3.52 -11.41
CA GLU A 70 22.02 2.27 -12.12
C GLU A 70 20.62 2.28 -12.75
N ALA A 71 19.70 3.04 -12.16
CA ALA A 71 18.36 3.32 -12.66
C ALA A 71 18.02 4.81 -12.46
N ASP A 72 17.04 5.31 -13.19
CA ASP A 72 16.64 6.71 -13.21
C ASP A 72 15.37 6.96 -12.39
N ILE A 73 14.46 6.01 -12.42
CA ILE A 73 13.22 6.01 -11.64
C ILE A 73 12.98 4.63 -11.03
N ALA A 74 12.21 4.56 -9.93
CA ALA A 74 11.74 3.31 -9.36
C ALA A 74 10.22 3.27 -9.31
N VAL A 75 9.64 2.10 -9.62
CA VAL A 75 8.20 1.87 -9.61
C VAL A 75 7.81 0.99 -8.43
N HIS A 76 6.80 1.42 -7.69
CA HIS A 76 6.36 0.77 -6.45
C HIS A 76 4.85 0.57 -6.38
N SER A 77 4.41 -0.52 -5.75
CA SER A 77 3.14 -0.50 -5.02
C SER A 77 3.30 0.49 -3.88
N LEU A 78 2.66 1.65 -3.97
CA LEU A 78 3.00 2.81 -3.12
C LEU A 78 2.77 2.56 -1.62
N LYS A 79 1.86 1.66 -1.26
CA LYS A 79 1.63 1.24 0.13
C LYS A 79 2.84 0.57 0.80
N ASP A 80 3.79 0.05 0.00
CA ASP A 80 4.98 -0.63 0.49
C ASP A 80 6.16 0.35 0.69
N VAL A 81 6.00 1.62 0.24
CA VAL A 81 7.00 2.68 0.41
C VAL A 81 6.79 3.38 1.75
N PRO A 82 7.77 3.36 2.66
CA PRO A 82 7.68 4.06 3.93
C PRO A 82 7.30 5.54 3.77
N THR A 83 6.59 6.08 4.76
CA THR A 83 6.33 7.52 4.84
C THR A 83 7.53 8.21 5.50
N GLU A 84 8.07 9.23 4.85
CA GLU A 84 9.15 10.02 5.41
C GLU A 84 8.60 11.26 6.15
N LEU A 85 9.14 11.53 7.33
CA LEU A 85 8.77 12.69 8.12
C LEU A 85 9.40 14.00 7.59
N ALA A 86 10.50 13.88 6.82
CA ALA A 86 11.14 15.05 6.20
C ALA A 86 10.18 15.74 5.22
N PRO A 87 10.13 17.09 5.19
CA PRO A 87 9.35 17.84 4.22
C PRO A 87 9.77 17.51 2.76
N PRO A 88 8.86 17.64 1.78
CA PRO A 88 9.23 17.59 0.36
C PRO A 88 10.39 18.55 0.05
N GLY A 89 11.30 18.14 -0.83
CA GLY A 89 12.52 18.90 -1.16
C GLY A 89 13.70 18.64 -0.20
N TRP A 90 13.48 18.07 0.98
CA TRP A 90 14.51 17.67 1.93
C TRP A 90 14.76 16.17 1.98
N ARG A 91 13.96 15.41 1.24
CA ARG A 91 14.07 13.97 1.14
C ARG A 91 15.12 13.57 0.12
N LYS A 92 15.81 12.48 0.41
CA LYS A 92 16.78 11.90 -0.52
C LYS A 92 16.09 11.29 -1.75
N PHE A 93 14.93 10.70 -1.53
CA PHE A 93 14.07 10.11 -2.56
C PHE A 93 12.67 10.69 -2.47
N GLU A 94 12.03 10.99 -3.60
CA GLU A 94 10.68 11.52 -3.62
C GLU A 94 9.78 10.77 -4.58
N ILE A 95 8.51 10.58 -4.18
CA ILE A 95 7.44 10.15 -5.06
C ILE A 95 6.98 11.39 -5.82
N VAL A 96 7.25 11.42 -7.11
CA VAL A 96 6.99 12.60 -7.97
C VAL A 96 5.80 12.43 -8.88
N ALA A 97 5.30 11.20 -9.06
CA ALA A 97 4.09 10.92 -9.81
C ALA A 97 3.38 9.69 -9.26
N MET A 98 2.07 9.67 -9.41
CA MET A 98 1.19 8.55 -9.10
C MET A 98 0.26 8.31 -10.29
N LEU A 99 0.10 7.04 -10.70
CA LEU A 99 -0.88 6.69 -11.70
C LEU A 99 -2.31 6.64 -11.09
N PRO A 100 -3.37 6.64 -11.91
CA PRO A 100 -4.75 6.50 -11.41
C PRO A 100 -4.89 5.35 -10.43
N ARG A 101 -5.60 5.61 -9.32
CA ARG A 101 -5.82 4.62 -8.27
C ARG A 101 -6.72 3.51 -8.76
N GLU A 102 -6.27 2.27 -8.67
CA GLU A 102 -7.06 1.06 -8.87
C GLU A 102 -7.91 0.78 -7.61
N ASP A 103 -8.85 -0.17 -7.68
CA ASP A 103 -9.73 -0.53 -6.57
C ASP A 103 -8.95 -0.75 -5.27
N PHE A 104 -9.16 0.14 -4.32
CA PHE A 104 -8.44 0.17 -3.04
C PHE A 104 -8.93 -0.89 -2.03
N ARG A 105 -10.04 -1.58 -2.30
CA ARG A 105 -10.66 -2.51 -1.36
C ARG A 105 -9.81 -3.75 -1.15
N ASP A 106 -9.98 -4.35 0.00
CA ASP A 106 -9.54 -5.71 0.25
C ASP A 106 -10.63 -6.71 -0.12
N VAL A 107 -10.23 -7.91 -0.48
CA VAL A 107 -11.12 -9.02 -0.74
C VAL A 107 -10.65 -10.26 -0.01
N ILE A 108 -11.59 -11.12 0.35
CA ILE A 108 -11.29 -12.47 0.79
C ILE A 108 -11.65 -13.45 -0.33
N LEU A 109 -10.70 -14.31 -0.66
CA LEU A 109 -10.91 -15.49 -1.48
C LEU A 109 -11.27 -16.63 -0.53
N LEU A 110 -12.40 -17.28 -0.74
CA LEU A 110 -12.89 -18.36 0.09
C LEU A 110 -12.65 -19.70 -0.62
N LYS A 111 -12.12 -20.69 0.12
CA LYS A 111 -11.87 -22.02 -0.41
C LYS A 111 -13.17 -22.69 -0.85
N GLU A 112 -14.17 -22.61 0.01
CA GLU A 112 -15.49 -23.17 -0.23
C GLU A 112 -16.47 -22.13 -0.78
N SER A 113 -17.55 -22.60 -1.43
CA SER A 113 -18.63 -21.75 -1.93
C SER A 113 -19.61 -21.36 -0.81
N ILE A 114 -19.11 -20.57 0.14
CA ILE A 114 -19.87 -20.02 1.27
C ILE A 114 -19.78 -18.51 1.28
N LYS A 115 -20.66 -17.84 2.03
CA LYS A 115 -20.56 -16.39 2.24
C LYS A 115 -19.55 -16.11 3.35
N PHE A 116 -18.86 -14.99 3.26
CA PHE A 116 -17.88 -14.56 4.30
C PHE A 116 -18.50 -14.55 5.70
N HIS A 117 -19.73 -14.06 5.84
CA HIS A 117 -20.43 -13.97 7.13
C HIS A 117 -20.93 -15.32 7.68
N ASP A 118 -20.85 -16.37 6.88
CA ASP A 118 -21.20 -17.75 7.28
C ASP A 118 -19.97 -18.55 7.74
N LEU A 119 -18.78 -17.94 7.73
CA LEU A 119 -17.55 -18.53 8.28
C LEU A 119 -17.72 -18.82 9.77
N LYS A 120 -17.34 -20.02 10.18
CA LYS A 120 -17.46 -20.47 11.56
C LYS A 120 -16.36 -19.92 12.46
N ASP A 121 -16.60 -19.96 13.77
CA ASP A 121 -15.56 -19.78 14.78
C ASP A 121 -14.41 -20.77 14.52
N GLY A 122 -13.18 -20.30 14.62
CA GLY A 122 -11.98 -21.09 14.33
C GLY A 122 -11.62 -21.19 12.84
N SER A 123 -12.38 -20.56 11.93
CA SER A 123 -11.99 -20.53 10.51
C SER A 123 -10.60 -19.91 10.32
N LYS A 124 -9.77 -20.58 9.50
CA LYS A 124 -8.37 -20.21 9.23
C LYS A 124 -8.27 -19.24 8.08
N ILE A 125 -7.96 -17.98 8.39
CA ILE A 125 -7.86 -16.91 7.40
C ILE A 125 -6.42 -16.46 7.22
N ALA A 126 -5.90 -16.63 6.01
CA ALA A 126 -4.51 -16.31 5.69
C ALA A 126 -4.30 -14.82 5.41
N THR A 127 -3.44 -14.20 6.21
CA THR A 127 -2.91 -12.84 5.98
C THR A 127 -1.66 -12.59 6.82
N SER A 128 -0.69 -11.82 6.29
CA SER A 128 0.49 -11.36 7.05
C SER A 128 0.44 -9.86 7.38
N GLY A 129 -0.64 -9.18 6.99
CA GLY A 129 -0.77 -7.73 7.25
C GLY A 129 -1.43 -7.46 8.60
N PRO A 130 -0.76 -6.81 9.57
CA PRO A 130 -1.32 -6.53 10.89
C PRO A 130 -2.66 -5.77 10.83
N ARG A 131 -2.77 -4.80 9.91
CA ARG A 131 -4.01 -4.06 9.65
C ARG A 131 -5.20 -4.99 9.31
N ARG A 132 -4.95 -5.98 8.45
CA ARG A 132 -5.98 -6.97 8.05
C ARG A 132 -6.33 -7.89 9.20
N LYS A 133 -5.31 -8.42 9.89
CA LYS A 133 -5.46 -9.24 11.10
C LYS A 133 -6.37 -8.54 12.10
N ALA A 134 -6.01 -7.32 12.50
CA ALA A 134 -6.75 -6.58 13.51
C ALA A 134 -8.23 -6.35 13.10
N GLN A 135 -8.50 -6.00 11.85
CA GLN A 135 -9.86 -5.77 11.37
C GLN A 135 -10.66 -7.07 11.22
N LEU A 136 -10.05 -8.19 10.87
CA LEU A 136 -10.70 -9.51 10.88
C LEU A 136 -11.07 -9.93 12.29
N LEU A 137 -10.17 -9.77 13.27
CA LEU A 137 -10.41 -10.11 14.66
C LEU A 137 -11.45 -9.18 15.31
N ALA A 138 -11.55 -7.92 14.85
CA ALA A 138 -12.64 -7.03 15.27
C ALA A 138 -14.01 -7.49 14.71
N ILE A 139 -14.07 -8.17 13.55
CA ILE A 139 -15.29 -8.76 12.99
C ILE A 139 -15.66 -10.04 13.75
N ASN A 140 -14.71 -10.96 13.90
CA ASN A 140 -14.87 -12.16 14.69
C ASN A 140 -13.55 -12.51 15.41
N PRO A 141 -13.48 -12.34 16.74
CA PRO A 141 -12.26 -12.58 17.52
C PRO A 141 -11.85 -14.06 17.61
N LYS A 142 -12.69 -14.97 17.13
CA LYS A 142 -12.40 -16.40 17.11
C LYS A 142 -11.82 -16.89 15.79
N PHE A 143 -11.62 -16.02 14.79
CA PHE A 143 -10.89 -16.41 13.59
C PHE A 143 -9.44 -16.74 13.90
N GLU A 144 -8.93 -17.80 13.29
CA GLU A 144 -7.53 -18.16 13.34
C GLU A 144 -6.77 -17.48 12.21
N ILE A 145 -5.87 -16.56 12.53
CA ILE A 145 -5.13 -15.79 11.54
C ILE A 145 -3.81 -16.47 11.22
N ILE A 146 -3.69 -16.98 10.00
CA ILE A 146 -2.53 -17.73 9.53
C ILE A 146 -1.60 -16.80 8.73
N PRO A 147 -0.34 -16.60 9.16
CA PRO A 147 0.65 -15.87 8.39
C PRO A 147 0.93 -16.54 7.04
N ILE A 148 0.97 -15.75 5.95
CA ILE A 148 1.19 -16.28 4.61
C ILE A 148 2.20 -15.43 3.82
N ARG A 149 3.10 -16.08 3.11
CA ARG A 149 4.14 -15.45 2.27
C ARG A 149 4.07 -15.94 0.83
N GLY A 150 4.79 -15.22 -0.04
CA GLY A 150 4.84 -15.48 -1.47
C GLY A 150 4.09 -14.40 -2.28
N ASN A 151 4.18 -14.48 -3.60
CA ASN A 151 3.37 -13.67 -4.50
C ASN A 151 1.89 -14.09 -4.45
N ILE A 152 1.01 -13.38 -5.15
CA ILE A 152 -0.43 -13.63 -5.07
C ILE A 152 -0.80 -15.04 -5.56
N GLU A 153 -0.17 -15.53 -6.62
CA GLU A 153 -0.43 -16.86 -7.19
C GLU A 153 0.02 -17.96 -6.21
N THR A 154 1.21 -17.81 -5.63
CA THR A 154 1.70 -18.73 -4.58
C THR A 154 0.74 -18.80 -3.39
N ARG A 155 0.18 -17.65 -2.95
CA ARG A 155 -0.77 -17.60 -1.84
C ARG A 155 -2.11 -18.24 -2.21
N ILE A 156 -2.59 -18.06 -3.44
CA ILE A 156 -3.80 -18.72 -3.92
C ILE A 156 -3.59 -20.25 -3.96
N ASN A 157 -2.44 -20.71 -4.43
CA ASN A 157 -2.10 -22.14 -4.42
C ASN A 157 -2.08 -22.71 -2.99
N LYS A 158 -1.57 -21.94 -2.02
CA LYS A 158 -1.64 -22.33 -0.59
C LYS A 158 -3.08 -22.39 -0.09
N LEU A 159 -3.94 -21.41 -0.42
CA LEU A 159 -5.36 -21.48 -0.07
C LEU A 159 -6.02 -22.77 -0.56
N ILE A 160 -5.69 -23.19 -1.80
CA ILE A 160 -6.30 -24.38 -2.41
C ILE A 160 -5.77 -25.67 -1.75
N ASN A 161 -4.47 -25.75 -1.48
CA ASN A 161 -3.78 -26.99 -1.13
C ASN A 161 -3.52 -27.17 0.38
N GLU A 162 -3.56 -26.10 1.18
CA GLU A 162 -3.33 -26.16 2.61
C GLU A 162 -4.66 -26.08 3.39
N ASP A 163 -4.59 -26.25 4.69
CA ASP A 163 -5.74 -26.18 5.61
C ASP A 163 -6.08 -24.72 5.93
N LEU A 164 -6.68 -24.03 4.96
CA LEU A 164 -7.10 -22.63 5.01
C LEU A 164 -8.54 -22.52 4.51
N ASP A 165 -9.33 -21.65 5.15
CA ASP A 165 -10.71 -21.33 4.72
C ASP A 165 -10.78 -20.06 3.87
N GLY A 166 -9.85 -19.13 4.06
CA GLY A 166 -9.84 -17.87 3.35
C GLY A 166 -8.45 -17.23 3.20
N LEU A 167 -8.31 -16.39 2.18
CA LEU A 167 -7.10 -15.61 1.89
C LEU A 167 -7.45 -14.16 1.62
N ILE A 168 -6.86 -13.21 2.37
CA ILE A 168 -7.06 -11.79 2.13
C ILE A 168 -6.02 -11.24 1.14
N VAL A 169 -6.52 -10.64 0.06
CA VAL A 169 -5.70 -9.96 -0.96
C VAL A 169 -6.25 -8.57 -1.28
N ALA A 170 -5.45 -7.72 -1.91
CA ALA A 170 -5.93 -6.43 -2.43
C ALA A 170 -6.63 -6.63 -3.77
N LYS A 171 -7.83 -6.06 -3.95
CA LYS A 171 -8.59 -6.12 -5.21
C LYS A 171 -7.77 -5.58 -6.38
N ALA A 172 -7.03 -4.49 -6.19
CA ALA A 172 -6.13 -3.93 -7.19
C ALA A 172 -5.10 -4.94 -7.74
N ALA A 173 -4.61 -5.85 -6.90
CA ALA A 173 -3.64 -6.85 -7.35
C ALA A 173 -4.31 -7.93 -8.22
N MET A 174 -5.53 -8.34 -7.88
CA MET A 174 -6.31 -9.27 -8.71
C MET A 174 -6.64 -8.64 -10.07
N ASN A 175 -7.12 -7.39 -10.09
CA ASN A 175 -7.50 -6.70 -11.32
C ASN A 175 -6.29 -6.57 -12.26
N ARG A 176 -5.13 -6.13 -11.76
CA ARG A 176 -3.91 -5.97 -12.55
C ARG A 176 -3.39 -7.28 -13.12
N LEU A 177 -3.43 -8.35 -12.35
CA LEU A 177 -3.00 -9.67 -12.80
C LEU A 177 -4.10 -10.46 -13.53
N LYS A 178 -5.30 -9.87 -13.67
CA LYS A 178 -6.48 -10.52 -14.29
C LYS A 178 -6.78 -11.87 -13.64
N ILE A 179 -6.64 -11.93 -12.31
CA ILE A 179 -6.93 -13.14 -11.54
C ILE A 179 -8.43 -13.24 -11.33
N GLU A 180 -9.02 -14.29 -11.86
CA GLU A 180 -10.38 -14.69 -11.59
C GLU A 180 -10.39 -15.78 -10.52
N TYR A 181 -11.30 -15.67 -9.56
CA TYR A 181 -11.47 -16.65 -8.49
C TYR A 181 -12.98 -16.79 -8.20
N PRO A 182 -13.50 -18.02 -8.06
CA PRO A 182 -14.97 -18.23 -8.03
C PRO A 182 -15.63 -17.67 -6.77
N ASN A 183 -15.00 -17.79 -5.64
CA ASN A 183 -15.58 -17.46 -4.34
C ASN A 183 -14.89 -16.22 -3.76
N VAL A 184 -15.35 -15.03 -4.14
CA VAL A 184 -14.77 -13.74 -3.73
C VAL A 184 -15.79 -12.94 -2.96
N TYR A 185 -15.43 -12.48 -1.77
CA TYR A 185 -16.15 -11.45 -1.04
C TYR A 185 -15.34 -10.15 -1.02
N ILE A 186 -15.96 -9.04 -1.40
CA ILE A 186 -15.31 -7.72 -1.42
C ILE A 186 -15.75 -6.97 -0.17
N PHE A 187 -14.80 -6.64 0.71
CA PHE A 187 -15.10 -5.88 1.91
C PHE A 187 -15.53 -4.45 1.61
N SER A 188 -16.56 -4.00 2.30
CA SER A 188 -16.91 -2.59 2.34
C SER A 188 -15.87 -1.80 3.19
N GLU A 189 -15.80 -0.49 3.01
CA GLU A 189 -14.94 0.40 3.83
C GLU A 189 -15.26 0.33 5.32
N LYS A 190 -16.51 0.03 5.68
CA LYS A 190 -16.93 -0.14 7.08
C LYS A 190 -16.34 -1.39 7.70
N GLU A 191 -16.32 -2.49 6.95
CA GLU A 191 -15.78 -3.78 7.40
C GLU A 191 -14.26 -3.77 7.40
N MET A 192 -13.64 -3.33 6.31
CA MET A 192 -12.19 -3.33 6.18
C MET A 192 -11.69 -2.06 5.47
N LEU A 193 -11.28 -1.07 6.24
CA LEU A 193 -10.66 0.14 5.73
C LEU A 193 -9.27 -0.19 5.17
N PRO A 194 -8.90 0.26 3.94
CA PRO A 194 -7.64 -0.12 3.28
C PRO A 194 -6.40 0.47 3.95
N ALA A 195 -5.24 -0.04 3.57
CA ALA A 195 -3.98 0.62 3.87
C ALA A 195 -3.88 1.94 3.10
N ALA A 196 -3.19 2.91 3.67
CA ALA A 196 -2.81 4.12 2.93
C ALA A 196 -2.12 3.76 1.62
N SER A 197 -2.45 4.46 0.56
CA SER A 197 -1.90 4.24 -0.79
C SER A 197 -2.26 2.88 -1.43
N GLN A 198 -3.15 2.08 -0.86
CA GLN A 198 -3.55 0.82 -1.49
C GLN A 198 -4.21 1.08 -2.85
N GLY A 199 -3.83 0.30 -3.86
CA GLY A 199 -4.28 0.44 -5.24
C GLY A 199 -3.44 1.41 -6.08
N VAL A 200 -2.45 2.10 -5.53
CA VAL A 200 -1.68 3.14 -6.23
C VAL A 200 -0.30 2.65 -6.65
N ILE A 201 0.07 2.98 -7.89
CA ILE A 201 1.43 2.86 -8.41
C ILE A 201 2.11 4.21 -8.21
N GLY A 202 3.20 4.23 -7.45
CA GLY A 202 4.02 5.42 -7.23
C GLY A 202 5.35 5.35 -7.97
N ILE A 203 5.80 6.50 -8.46
CA ILE A 203 7.05 6.65 -9.19
C ILE A 203 7.99 7.51 -8.36
N GLN A 204 9.13 6.92 -8.00
CA GLN A 204 10.14 7.52 -7.12
C GLN A 204 11.39 7.90 -7.92
N ILE A 205 11.99 9.03 -7.55
CA ILE A 205 13.28 9.47 -8.07
C ILE A 205 14.28 9.75 -6.95
N PHE A 206 15.56 9.76 -7.29
CA PHE A 206 16.63 10.27 -6.43
C PHE A 206 16.79 11.78 -6.63
N MET A 207 16.66 12.57 -5.57
CA MET A 207 16.73 14.04 -5.65
C MET A 207 18.14 14.57 -5.95
N GLY A 208 19.16 13.73 -5.80
CA GLY A 208 20.53 14.00 -6.21
C GLY A 208 20.85 13.67 -7.68
N ASP A 209 19.89 13.14 -8.46
CA ASP A 209 20.12 12.86 -9.88
C ASP A 209 20.34 14.16 -10.66
N PRO A 210 21.41 14.28 -11.48
CA PRO A 210 21.66 15.46 -12.29
C PRO A 210 20.55 15.73 -13.31
N ARG A 211 19.82 14.71 -13.76
CA ARG A 211 18.69 14.80 -14.69
C ARG A 211 17.33 14.97 -14.01
N ARG A 212 17.29 15.16 -12.67
CA ARG A 212 16.03 15.20 -11.90
C ARG A 212 15.01 16.18 -12.48
N LYS A 213 15.43 17.32 -13.00
CA LYS A 213 14.51 18.32 -13.58
C LYS A 213 13.82 17.78 -14.84
N GLU A 214 14.55 17.09 -15.68
CA GLU A 214 14.03 16.47 -16.90
C GLU A 214 13.10 15.32 -16.54
N LEU A 215 13.48 14.43 -15.60
CA LEU A 215 12.66 13.34 -15.10
C LEU A 215 11.35 13.85 -14.49
N ILE A 216 11.40 14.87 -13.62
CA ILE A 216 10.20 15.49 -13.04
C ILE A 216 9.29 16.04 -14.13
N ASN A 217 9.82 16.75 -15.13
CA ASN A 217 9.03 17.29 -16.22
C ASN A 217 8.29 16.21 -17.03
N ILE A 218 8.90 15.06 -17.25
CA ILE A 218 8.26 13.92 -17.92
C ILE A 218 7.20 13.30 -17.01
N LEU A 219 7.56 13.01 -15.75
CA LEU A 219 6.72 12.29 -14.82
C LEU A 219 5.49 13.09 -14.38
N THR A 220 5.58 14.41 -14.28
CA THR A 220 4.41 15.26 -13.99
C THR A 220 3.33 15.18 -15.07
N LYS A 221 3.70 14.92 -16.34
CA LYS A 221 2.73 14.76 -17.43
C LYS A 221 1.90 13.49 -17.33
N ILE A 222 2.41 12.46 -16.66
CA ILE A 222 1.70 11.21 -16.42
C ILE A 222 1.12 11.11 -15.01
N ASN A 223 1.31 12.14 -14.18
CA ASN A 223 0.77 12.17 -12.83
C ASN A 223 -0.76 12.31 -12.85
N HIS A 224 -1.45 11.46 -12.10
CA HIS A 224 -2.89 11.60 -11.86
C HIS A 224 -3.13 12.47 -10.64
N GLU A 225 -3.51 13.73 -10.87
CA GLU A 225 -3.58 14.77 -9.84
C GLU A 225 -4.49 14.40 -8.66
N ASP A 226 -5.71 13.90 -8.93
CA ASP A 226 -6.64 13.52 -7.86
C ASP A 226 -6.10 12.37 -6.99
N THR A 227 -5.39 11.40 -7.59
CA THR A 227 -4.71 10.33 -6.84
C THR A 227 -3.57 10.93 -6.02
N PHE A 228 -2.77 11.81 -6.61
CA PHE A 228 -1.64 12.42 -5.91
C PHE A 228 -2.11 13.23 -4.70
N GLN A 229 -3.14 14.06 -4.86
CA GLN A 229 -3.72 14.86 -3.79
C GLN A 229 -4.29 13.98 -2.65
N THR A 230 -5.15 13.02 -2.98
CA THR A 230 -5.79 12.18 -1.96
C THR A 230 -4.80 11.31 -1.22
N VAL A 231 -3.89 10.65 -1.92
CA VAL A 231 -2.91 9.74 -1.34
C VAL A 231 -1.84 10.47 -0.54
N SER A 232 -1.50 11.70 -0.92
CA SER A 232 -0.63 12.55 -0.10
C SER A 232 -1.22 12.81 1.28
N GLN A 233 -2.54 13.04 1.39
CA GLN A 233 -3.21 13.19 2.69
C GLN A 233 -3.15 11.90 3.52
N GLU A 234 -3.38 10.74 2.88
CA GLU A 234 -3.25 9.45 3.57
C GLU A 234 -1.84 9.26 4.16
N ARG A 235 -0.82 9.55 3.37
CA ARG A 235 0.60 9.40 3.77
C ARG A 235 1.00 10.38 4.88
N ILE A 236 0.46 11.60 4.89
CA ILE A 236 0.67 12.57 5.98
C ILE A 236 0.19 11.99 7.31
N ILE A 237 -0.98 11.34 7.34
CA ILE A 237 -1.51 10.74 8.57
C ILE A 237 -0.65 9.57 9.04
N VAL A 238 -0.25 8.67 8.13
CA VAL A 238 0.64 7.54 8.50
C VAL A 238 1.98 8.06 9.04
N GLY A 239 2.57 9.08 8.38
CA GLY A 239 3.80 9.72 8.86
C GLY A 239 3.64 10.37 10.23
N TYR A 240 2.54 11.09 10.46
CA TYR A 240 2.22 11.68 11.77
C TYR A 240 2.13 10.63 12.88
N LEU A 241 1.55 9.46 12.59
CA LEU A 241 1.45 8.35 13.52
C LEU A 241 2.76 7.57 13.69
N GLU A 242 3.80 7.89 12.91
CA GLU A 242 5.09 7.15 12.87
C GLU A 242 4.92 5.68 12.49
N GLY A 243 3.82 5.39 11.76
CA GLY A 243 3.47 4.05 11.34
C GLY A 243 4.30 3.53 10.17
N ASP A 244 4.29 2.22 10.01
CA ASP A 244 4.95 1.49 8.93
C ASP A 244 4.04 0.35 8.40
N CYS A 245 4.61 -0.52 7.56
CA CYS A 245 3.88 -1.66 7.00
C CYS A 245 3.49 -2.74 8.04
N LEU A 246 4.05 -2.67 9.27
CA LEU A 246 3.73 -3.57 10.38
C LEU A 246 2.72 -2.94 11.36
N SER A 247 2.32 -1.71 11.12
CA SER A 247 1.36 -1.00 11.97
C SER A 247 -0.08 -1.27 11.54
N PRO A 248 -1.01 -1.52 12.48
CA PRO A 248 -2.42 -1.74 12.20
C PRO A 248 -3.16 -0.42 11.93
N ILE A 249 -2.69 0.32 10.93
CA ILE A 249 -3.21 1.62 10.50
C ILE A 249 -3.93 1.46 9.15
N SER A 250 -5.10 2.03 9.04
CA SER A 250 -5.88 2.16 7.82
C SER A 250 -6.15 3.63 7.55
N VAL A 251 -5.96 4.07 6.33
CA VAL A 251 -6.30 5.45 5.93
C VAL A 251 -6.82 5.44 4.50
N LEU A 252 -7.95 6.10 4.30
CA LEU A 252 -8.54 6.29 2.98
C LEU A 252 -8.97 7.74 2.81
N CYS A 253 -8.45 8.40 1.81
CA CYS A 253 -8.90 9.71 1.36
C CYS A 253 -9.59 9.59 0.01
N GLN A 254 -10.78 10.17 -0.10
CA GLN A 254 -11.56 10.23 -1.32
C GLN A 254 -11.88 11.69 -1.65
N LYS A 255 -11.82 12.06 -2.92
CA LYS A 255 -12.17 13.39 -3.41
C LYS A 255 -13.56 13.35 -4.03
N SER A 256 -14.40 14.31 -3.67
CA SER A 256 -15.70 14.53 -4.30
C SER A 256 -15.86 16.02 -4.56
N LYS A 257 -15.85 16.41 -5.84
CA LYS A 257 -15.78 17.81 -6.27
C LYS A 257 -14.55 18.49 -5.64
N ASN A 258 -14.75 19.53 -4.82
CA ASN A 258 -13.68 20.29 -4.16
C ASN A 258 -13.44 19.86 -2.70
N ASN A 259 -14.07 18.77 -2.25
CA ASN A 259 -13.94 18.29 -0.89
C ASN A 259 -13.20 16.95 -0.83
N PHE A 260 -12.38 16.81 0.20
CA PHE A 260 -11.72 15.58 0.58
C PHE A 260 -12.44 14.97 1.78
N LYS A 261 -12.71 13.68 1.71
CA LYS A 261 -13.21 12.90 2.84
C LYS A 261 -12.12 11.92 3.26
N LEU A 262 -11.57 12.11 4.44
CA LEU A 262 -10.49 11.30 5.00
C LEU A 262 -11.00 10.48 6.16
N LYS A 263 -10.81 9.16 6.07
CA LYS A 263 -11.15 8.18 7.10
C LYS A 263 -9.87 7.57 7.63
N VAL A 264 -9.78 7.44 8.94
CA VAL A 264 -8.64 6.82 9.64
C VAL A 264 -9.17 5.77 10.61
N ARG A 265 -8.55 4.60 10.60
CA ARG A 265 -8.76 3.56 11.61
C ARG A 265 -7.40 3.11 12.13
N VAL A 266 -7.21 3.22 13.43
CA VAL A 266 -6.03 2.73 14.15
C VAL A 266 -6.49 1.71 15.17
N SER A 267 -5.79 0.60 15.29
CA SER A 267 -6.14 -0.44 16.26
C SER A 267 -4.88 -1.00 16.93
N ASN A 268 -5.06 -1.74 18.02
CA ASN A 268 -4.05 -2.66 18.49
C ASN A 268 -3.99 -3.90 17.57
N HIS A 269 -3.00 -4.77 17.75
CA HIS A 269 -2.73 -5.87 16.84
C HIS A 269 -3.80 -6.98 16.85
N ASN A 270 -4.61 -7.07 17.91
CA ASN A 270 -5.71 -8.05 18.01
C ASN A 270 -7.09 -7.46 17.72
N GLY A 271 -7.17 -6.16 17.40
CA GLY A 271 -8.43 -5.51 17.02
C GLY A 271 -9.44 -5.27 18.13
N THR A 272 -9.05 -5.45 19.40
CA THR A 272 -9.94 -5.23 20.56
C THR A 272 -10.11 -3.78 20.93
N GLU A 273 -9.12 -2.95 20.62
CA GLU A 273 -9.15 -1.50 20.81
C GLU A 273 -9.01 -0.82 19.44
N VAL A 274 -9.96 0.06 19.10
CA VAL A 274 -10.03 0.69 17.78
C VAL A 274 -10.38 2.15 17.92
N ILE A 275 -9.60 3.01 17.27
CA ILE A 275 -9.89 4.44 17.09
C ILE A 275 -10.34 4.64 15.64
N ASN A 276 -11.53 5.18 15.44
CA ASN A 276 -12.06 5.55 14.13
C ASN A 276 -12.26 7.07 14.10
N GLU A 277 -11.66 7.70 13.08
CA GLU A 277 -11.80 9.14 12.85
C GLU A 277 -12.18 9.40 11.39
N GLU A 278 -13.00 10.44 11.21
CA GLU A 278 -13.39 10.91 9.89
C GLU A 278 -13.38 12.44 9.87
N VAL A 279 -12.90 13.02 8.78
CA VAL A 279 -12.94 14.47 8.55
C VAL A 279 -13.22 14.76 7.08
N THR A 280 -14.00 15.81 6.84
CA THR A 280 -14.23 16.37 5.50
C THR A 280 -13.66 17.79 5.46
N PHE A 281 -12.89 18.12 4.42
CA PHE A 281 -12.27 19.44 4.24
C PHE A 281 -12.18 19.81 2.77
N GLY A 282 -12.15 21.10 2.47
CA GLY A 282 -11.93 21.63 1.13
C GLY A 282 -10.43 21.76 0.79
N GLU A 283 -10.14 22.20 -0.41
CA GLU A 283 -8.77 22.54 -0.83
C GLU A 283 -8.19 23.61 0.11
N GLY A 284 -6.99 23.37 0.66
CA GLY A 284 -6.37 24.25 1.66
C GLY A 284 -6.75 23.94 3.13
N GLY A 285 -7.53 22.88 3.40
CA GLY A 285 -8.03 22.51 4.72
C GLY A 285 -6.99 22.00 5.73
N SER A 286 -5.84 22.65 5.84
CA SER A 286 -4.76 22.29 6.78
C SER A 286 -5.20 22.32 8.26
N GLY A 287 -6.17 23.16 8.62
CA GLY A 287 -6.76 23.22 9.96
C GLY A 287 -7.45 21.90 10.32
N SER A 288 -8.33 21.41 9.45
CA SER A 288 -9.07 20.16 9.68
C SER A 288 -8.15 18.92 9.81
N LEU A 289 -7.03 18.92 9.09
CA LEU A 289 -6.02 17.85 9.23
C LEU A 289 -5.29 17.94 10.58
N ARG A 290 -4.97 19.16 11.04
CA ARG A 290 -4.35 19.34 12.37
C ARG A 290 -5.31 18.92 13.49
N ASP A 291 -6.59 19.28 13.38
CA ASP A 291 -7.63 18.85 14.34
C ASP A 291 -7.75 17.32 14.37
N LEU A 292 -7.73 16.68 13.20
CA LEU A 292 -7.70 15.22 13.11
C LEU A 292 -6.46 14.61 13.78
N GLN A 293 -5.28 15.17 13.53
CA GLN A 293 -4.03 14.74 14.15
C GLN A 293 -4.08 14.90 15.69
N GLN A 294 -4.66 16.00 16.19
CA GLN A 294 -4.86 16.19 17.63
C GLN A 294 -5.81 15.16 18.22
N ARG A 295 -6.97 14.88 17.58
CA ARG A 295 -7.90 13.84 18.04
C ARG A 295 -7.25 12.47 18.09
N LEU A 296 -6.46 12.10 17.08
CA LEU A 296 -5.68 10.86 17.06
C LEU A 296 -4.65 10.81 18.20
N ALA A 297 -3.96 11.92 18.49
CA ALA A 297 -3.01 12.01 19.60
C ALA A 297 -3.71 11.88 20.96
N TYR A 298 -4.78 12.64 21.20
CA TYR A 298 -5.56 12.57 22.45
C TYR A 298 -6.21 11.20 22.66
N GLY A 299 -6.60 10.51 21.57
CA GLY A 299 -7.11 9.15 21.60
C GLY A 299 -6.04 8.09 21.86
N GLY A 300 -4.75 8.44 21.95
CA GLY A 300 -3.67 7.48 22.19
C GLY A 300 -3.33 6.61 20.98
N ALA A 301 -3.52 7.12 19.76
CA ALA A 301 -3.33 6.32 18.54
C ALA A 301 -1.90 5.78 18.37
N ARG A 302 -0.86 6.55 18.78
CA ARG A 302 0.53 6.10 18.71
C ARG A 302 0.86 5.00 19.71
N GLU A 303 0.29 5.09 20.91
CA GLU A 303 0.43 4.09 21.98
C GLU A 303 -0.28 2.80 21.57
N LEU A 304 -1.45 2.94 20.97
CA LEU A 304 -2.25 1.81 20.51
C LEU A 304 -1.52 0.95 19.46
N ILE A 305 -0.81 1.58 18.51
CA ILE A 305 -0.02 0.90 17.49
C ILE A 305 1.13 0.07 18.10
N LYS A 306 1.70 0.56 19.21
CA LYS A 306 2.87 -0.06 19.89
C LYS A 306 2.47 -1.12 20.89
N LYS A 307 1.18 -1.21 21.22
CA LYS A 307 0.65 -2.15 22.20
C LYS A 307 0.75 -3.57 21.65
N ASN A 308 1.79 -4.28 22.06
CA ASN A 308 1.92 -5.69 21.76
C ASN A 308 0.83 -6.47 22.52
N ASP A 309 0.26 -7.47 21.87
CA ASP A 309 -0.66 -8.41 22.49
C ASP A 309 0.12 -9.20 23.56
N ASN A 310 -0.07 -8.89 24.84
CA ASN A 310 0.37 -9.72 25.95
C ASN A 310 -0.65 -10.83 26.18
#